data_5f4315ac5a48ef6b3b72049c2d2839ab
#
_entry.id   5f4315ac5a48ef6b3b72049c2d2839ab
#
_cell.length_a   1.000
_cell.length_b   1.000
_cell.length_c   1.000
_cell.angle_alpha   90.00
_cell.angle_beta   90.00
_cell.angle_gamma   90.00
#
_symmetry.space_group_name_H-M   'P 1'
#
loop_
_entity.id
_entity.type
_entity.pdbx_description
1 polymer ?
#
loop_
_entity_poly.entity_id
_entity_poly.type
_entity_poly.pdbx_seq_one_letter_code
_entity_poly.pdbx_strand_id
1 'polypeptide(L)'
;MTKTRYLLIGAIISLLTLWGCDDNSDYVIGSNPNEFAINPVAIPVSADGGTYELTVTGNESWTAKLTESNSSAQDWCTLSATSGTGKTVITLTVKPSTSFVKNRSLLIEVSGDNKTLKSRVLQETMVLGEDEILINGMVWSTKNVGSPGTFVSSPDEIGQLYQFNRKVGYPTGPQDDPAPANWPADYTNDNTNWLTENDPSPEGW
;
A
#
# COMPACT_ATOMS: atom_id res chain seq x y z
N MET A 1 -37.26 1.09 3.28
CA MET A 1 -36.80 1.21 4.69
C MET A 1 -35.28 1.22 4.66
N THR A 2 -34.70 2.39 4.73
CA THR A 2 -33.24 2.63 4.58
C THR A 2 -32.57 2.39 5.92
N LYS A 3 -31.77 1.34 6.04
CA LYS A 3 -30.95 1.10 7.24
C LYS A 3 -29.62 1.81 7.09
N THR A 4 -29.50 2.97 7.71
CA THR A 4 -28.23 3.68 7.89
C THR A 4 -27.39 2.91 8.90
N ARG A 5 -26.27 2.34 8.48
CA ARG A 5 -25.28 1.75 9.37
C ARG A 5 -24.32 2.84 9.80
N TYR A 6 -24.37 3.23 11.05
CA TYR A 6 -23.37 4.07 11.67
C TYR A 6 -22.14 3.22 11.97
N LEU A 7 -21.01 3.56 11.34
CA LEU A 7 -19.71 3.03 11.67
C LEU A 7 -19.26 3.71 12.97
N LEU A 8 -19.33 3.01 14.09
CA LEU A 8 -18.75 3.44 15.36
C LEU A 8 -17.23 3.27 15.27
N ILE A 9 -16.53 4.35 14.95
CA ILE A 9 -15.08 4.42 15.16
C ILE A 9 -14.87 4.56 16.66
N GLY A 10 -14.60 3.45 17.32
CA GLY A 10 -14.18 3.42 18.71
C GLY A 10 -12.76 3.93 18.86
N ALA A 11 -12.62 5.22 19.15
CA ALA A 11 -11.36 5.75 19.65
C ALA A 11 -11.09 5.16 21.02
N ILE A 12 -10.25 4.13 21.10
CA ILE A 12 -9.70 3.65 22.38
C ILE A 12 -8.64 4.65 22.81
N ILE A 13 -9.05 5.65 23.58
CA ILE A 13 -8.12 6.47 24.35
C ILE A 13 -7.65 5.59 25.52
N SER A 14 -6.52 4.92 25.31
CA SER A 14 -5.79 4.26 26.39
C SER A 14 -5.17 5.35 27.27
N LEU A 15 -5.77 5.58 28.42
CA LEU A 15 -5.24 6.45 29.47
C LEU A 15 -4.06 5.71 30.11
N LEU A 16 -2.87 5.88 29.56
CA LEU A 16 -1.62 5.49 30.22
C LEU A 16 -1.37 6.48 31.36
N THR A 17 -1.68 6.07 32.57
CA THR A 17 -1.18 6.74 33.78
C THR A 17 0.32 6.55 33.83
N LEU A 18 1.04 7.56 33.40
CA LEU A 18 2.49 7.66 33.61
C LEU A 18 2.74 7.83 35.11
N TRP A 19 3.24 6.79 35.74
CA TRP A 19 3.93 6.94 37.01
C TRP A 19 5.19 7.73 36.78
N GLY A 20 5.27 8.88 37.39
CA GLY A 20 6.39 9.79 37.31
C GLY A 20 7.69 9.11 37.79
N CYS A 21 8.66 9.02 36.90
CA CYS A 21 10.04 9.17 37.29
C CYS A 21 10.32 10.68 37.27
N ASP A 22 10.53 11.20 38.46
CA ASP A 22 10.97 12.57 38.69
C ASP A 22 12.45 12.62 38.31
N ASP A 23 12.72 12.76 37.01
CA ASP A 23 14.02 13.12 36.52
C ASP A 23 13.85 14.47 35.83
N ASN A 24 14.22 15.48 36.57
CA ASN A 24 14.14 16.90 36.20
C ASN A 24 15.16 17.22 35.10
N SER A 25 14.95 16.60 33.95
CA SER A 25 15.54 17.07 32.68
C SER A 25 14.40 17.54 31.82
N ASP A 26 14.09 18.83 31.90
CA ASP A 26 13.36 19.56 30.87
C ASP A 26 14.05 19.28 29.53
N TYR A 27 13.65 18.19 28.87
CA TYR A 27 13.98 17.97 27.48
C TYR A 27 13.08 18.90 26.66
N VAL A 28 13.38 20.18 26.73
CA VAL A 28 12.85 21.17 25.80
C VAL A 28 13.43 20.81 24.44
N ILE A 29 12.62 20.14 23.62
CA ILE A 29 12.93 19.93 22.22
C ILE A 29 13.26 21.31 21.64
N GLY A 30 14.54 21.56 21.44
CA GLY A 30 15.22 22.62 20.74
C GLY A 30 14.42 23.88 20.45
N SER A 31 14.43 24.83 21.37
CA SER A 31 14.00 26.20 21.11
C SER A 31 15.02 27.02 20.30
N ASN A 32 16.14 26.41 19.92
CA ASN A 32 17.15 27.07 19.09
C ASN A 32 16.84 26.79 17.60
N PRO A 33 16.36 27.78 16.84
CA PRO A 33 16.03 27.62 15.43
C PRO A 33 17.25 27.25 14.57
N ASN A 34 18.43 27.36 15.14
CA ASN A 34 19.70 27.06 14.48
C ASN A 34 20.29 25.70 14.88
N GLU A 35 19.62 24.96 15.77
CA GLU A 35 20.08 23.63 16.14
C GLU A 35 19.87 22.64 14.99
N PHE A 36 20.90 21.81 14.75
CA PHE A 36 20.79 20.74 13.75
C PHE A 36 19.81 19.68 14.23
N ALA A 37 18.68 19.59 13.56
CA ALA A 37 17.58 18.69 13.90
C ALA A 37 16.84 18.18 12.66
N ILE A 38 16.11 17.09 12.82
CA ILE A 38 15.19 16.55 11.80
C ILE A 38 13.81 16.30 12.41
N ASN A 39 12.79 16.49 11.61
CA ASN A 39 11.41 16.23 12.00
C ASN A 39 10.57 15.78 10.79
N PRO A 40 9.82 14.66 10.91
CA PRO A 40 9.69 13.75 12.05
C PRO A 40 10.86 12.76 12.17
N VAL A 41 11.02 12.15 13.34
CA VAL A 41 11.99 11.07 13.59
C VAL A 41 11.46 9.69 13.21
N ALA A 42 10.16 9.60 12.93
CA ALA A 42 9.50 8.40 12.42
C ALA A 42 8.41 8.80 11.43
N ILE A 43 8.37 8.10 10.29
CA ILE A 43 7.44 8.33 9.19
C ILE A 43 6.68 7.02 8.96
N PRO A 44 5.46 6.88 9.50
CA PRO A 44 4.59 5.77 9.18
C PRO A 44 4.07 5.96 7.75
N VAL A 45 4.09 4.89 6.97
CA VAL A 45 3.70 4.88 5.56
C VAL A 45 2.68 3.76 5.35
N SER A 46 1.55 4.08 4.73
CA SER A 46 0.57 3.08 4.36
C SER A 46 1.10 2.10 3.31
N ALA A 47 0.42 0.98 3.12
CA ALA A 47 0.73 0.02 2.07
C ALA A 47 0.74 0.65 0.67
N ASP A 48 -0.13 1.61 0.41
CA ASP A 48 -0.25 2.29 -0.89
C ASP A 48 0.94 3.20 -1.23
N GLY A 49 1.81 3.44 -0.25
CA GLY A 49 2.93 4.37 -0.41
C GLY A 49 2.48 5.83 -0.37
N GLY A 50 3.14 6.68 -1.16
CA GLY A 50 2.78 8.10 -1.24
C GLY A 50 3.96 9.03 -1.07
N THR A 51 3.65 10.29 -0.76
CA THR A 51 4.62 11.37 -0.59
C THR A 51 4.59 11.88 0.84
N TYR A 52 5.77 11.99 1.46
CA TYR A 52 5.95 12.39 2.84
C TYR A 52 7.03 13.45 2.94
N GLU A 53 7.08 14.18 4.03
CA GLU A 53 8.04 15.25 4.24
C GLU A 53 8.94 14.98 5.45
N LEU A 54 10.22 15.32 5.31
CA LEU A 54 11.22 15.39 6.37
C LEU A 54 11.83 16.78 6.37
N THR A 55 11.66 17.52 7.44
CA THR A 55 12.30 18.82 7.61
C THR A 55 13.66 18.63 8.27
N VAL A 56 14.70 19.17 7.64
CA VAL A 56 16.02 19.34 8.22
C VAL A 56 16.15 20.80 8.67
N THR A 57 16.62 21.04 9.87
CA THR A 57 16.95 22.39 10.40
C THR A 57 18.42 22.44 10.77
N GLY A 58 19.00 23.61 10.73
CA GLY A 58 20.43 23.88 11.04
C GLY A 58 20.96 25.01 10.20
N ASN A 59 22.15 25.47 10.50
CA ASN A 59 22.83 26.56 9.76
C ASN A 59 23.88 26.06 8.79
N GLU A 60 24.38 24.84 9.02
CA GLU A 60 25.48 24.26 8.26
C GLU A 60 24.98 23.46 7.06
N SER A 61 25.90 23.04 6.21
CA SER A 61 25.60 22.07 5.16
C SER A 61 25.35 20.69 5.75
N TRP A 62 24.42 19.96 5.13
CA TRP A 62 24.07 18.61 5.52
C TRP A 62 23.98 17.68 4.30
N THR A 63 24.12 16.39 4.56
CA THR A 63 23.91 15.32 3.57
C THR A 63 22.91 14.32 4.12
N ALA A 64 22.12 13.71 3.23
CA ALA A 64 21.16 12.67 3.56
C ALA A 64 21.40 11.43 2.71
N LYS A 65 21.22 10.25 3.31
CA LYS A 65 21.25 8.97 2.61
C LYS A 65 20.21 8.02 3.18
N LEU A 66 19.76 7.10 2.33
CA LEU A 66 18.91 6.00 2.74
C LEU A 66 19.79 4.82 3.17
N THR A 67 19.47 4.19 4.30
CA THR A 67 20.13 2.99 4.79
C THR A 67 19.09 1.95 5.19
N GLU A 68 19.26 0.72 4.73
CA GLU A 68 18.39 -0.38 5.10
C GLU A 68 19.02 -1.25 6.20
N SER A 69 18.16 -1.82 7.04
CA SER A 69 18.58 -2.78 8.06
C SER A 69 18.98 -4.14 7.49
N ASN A 70 18.48 -4.48 6.29
CA ASN A 70 18.68 -5.79 5.64
C ASN A 70 18.68 -5.60 4.11
N SER A 71 19.86 -5.38 3.58
CA SER A 71 20.28 -5.43 2.18
C SER A 71 19.25 -5.77 1.10
N SER A 72 18.99 -4.89 0.21
CA SER A 72 18.81 -4.97 -1.25
C SER A 72 18.09 -3.74 -1.74
N ALA A 73 18.69 -3.11 -2.75
CA ALA A 73 18.16 -2.02 -3.60
C ALA A 73 16.97 -1.22 -3.02
N GLN A 74 17.26 -0.01 -2.62
CA GLN A 74 16.32 0.97 -2.07
C GLN A 74 15.35 1.51 -3.14
N ASP A 75 14.84 0.62 -3.99
CA ASP A 75 14.02 1.01 -5.13
C ASP A 75 12.62 1.51 -4.74
N TRP A 76 12.24 1.35 -3.48
CA TRP A 76 10.89 1.66 -3.03
C TRP A 76 10.73 3.02 -2.34
N CYS A 77 11.84 3.70 -2.00
CA CYS A 77 11.83 5.02 -1.40
C CYS A 77 12.92 5.90 -2.04
N THR A 78 12.56 7.12 -2.41
CA THR A 78 13.49 8.12 -2.95
C THR A 78 13.37 9.44 -2.21
N LEU A 79 14.47 10.20 -2.16
CA LEU A 79 14.52 11.54 -1.58
C LEU A 79 14.63 12.58 -2.68
N SER A 80 13.93 13.71 -2.54
CA SER A 80 14.01 14.84 -3.46
C SER A 80 15.36 15.56 -3.41
N ALA A 81 16.07 15.48 -2.29
CA ALA A 81 17.40 16.04 -2.09
C ALA A 81 18.23 15.15 -1.16
N THR A 82 19.50 14.99 -1.48
CA THR A 82 20.48 14.25 -0.67
C THR A 82 21.53 15.16 -0.01
N SER A 83 21.43 16.47 -0.21
CA SER A 83 22.25 17.49 0.44
C SER A 83 21.55 18.84 0.41
N GLY A 84 21.97 19.72 1.29
CA GLY A 84 21.46 21.09 1.35
C GLY A 84 22.18 21.91 2.41
N THR A 85 21.68 23.12 2.64
CA THR A 85 22.16 24.04 3.68
C THR A 85 20.96 24.68 4.38
N GLY A 86 21.08 24.90 5.66
CA GLY A 86 20.04 25.54 6.45
C GLY A 86 18.74 24.71 6.53
N LYS A 87 17.64 25.39 6.81
CA LYS A 87 16.33 24.73 6.90
C LYS A 87 15.84 24.31 5.51
N THR A 88 15.60 23.04 5.34
CA THR A 88 15.13 22.45 4.07
C THR A 88 14.08 21.38 4.33
N VAL A 89 13.08 21.30 3.45
CA VAL A 89 12.11 20.18 3.42
C VAL A 89 12.54 19.19 2.35
N ILE A 90 12.79 17.97 2.75
CA ILE A 90 13.06 16.84 1.85
C ILE A 90 11.73 16.10 1.64
N THR A 91 11.36 15.93 0.39
CA THR A 91 10.20 15.10 0.02
C THR A 91 10.66 13.66 -0.18
N LEU A 92 9.96 12.74 0.48
CA LEU A 92 10.11 11.31 0.28
C LEU A 92 9.02 10.84 -0.66
N THR A 93 9.39 10.07 -1.67
CA THR A 93 8.43 9.35 -2.51
C THR A 93 8.58 7.85 -2.23
N VAL A 94 7.51 7.23 -1.75
CA VAL A 94 7.46 5.83 -1.34
C VAL A 94 6.53 5.06 -2.28
N LYS A 95 7.04 4.02 -2.93
CA LYS A 95 6.24 3.15 -3.80
C LYS A 95 5.29 2.28 -2.98
N PRO A 96 4.17 1.81 -3.55
CA PRO A 96 3.28 0.84 -2.92
C PRO A 96 4.04 -0.39 -2.40
N SER A 97 3.58 -0.95 -1.30
CA SER A 97 4.06 -2.24 -0.81
C SER A 97 3.60 -3.36 -1.75
N THR A 98 4.46 -4.34 -1.96
CA THR A 98 4.10 -5.56 -2.68
C THR A 98 4.03 -6.77 -1.75
N SER A 99 4.14 -6.54 -0.43
CA SER A 99 4.16 -7.59 0.57
C SER A 99 2.85 -7.64 1.36
N PHE A 100 2.30 -8.84 1.51
CA PHE A 100 1.17 -9.14 2.39
C PHE A 100 1.60 -9.74 3.75
N VAL A 101 2.90 -9.94 3.95
CA VAL A 101 3.39 -10.74 5.09
C VAL A 101 4.30 -9.93 5.99
N LYS A 102 5.05 -8.98 5.45
CA LYS A 102 6.13 -8.31 6.19
C LYS A 102 6.20 -6.82 5.89
N ASN A 103 6.11 -6.02 6.94
CA ASN A 103 6.43 -4.59 6.88
C ASN A 103 7.87 -4.40 6.45
N ARG A 104 8.13 -3.34 5.69
CA ARG A 104 9.48 -2.93 5.32
C ARG A 104 9.85 -1.61 5.97
N SER A 105 11.13 -1.45 6.29
CA SER A 105 11.61 -0.23 6.91
C SER A 105 13.00 0.16 6.42
N LEU A 106 13.26 1.43 6.44
CA LEU A 106 14.59 1.99 6.21
C LEU A 106 14.86 3.16 7.17
N LEU A 107 16.11 3.60 7.23
CA LEU A 107 16.52 4.79 7.95
C LEU A 107 16.96 5.86 6.94
N ILE A 108 16.54 7.09 7.19
CA ILE A 108 17.10 8.27 6.57
C ILE A 108 18.16 8.78 7.54
N GLU A 109 19.42 8.69 7.16
CA GLU A 109 20.53 9.26 7.92
C GLU A 109 20.84 10.64 7.37
N VAL A 110 20.73 11.66 8.21
CA VAL A 110 21.08 13.05 7.87
C VAL A 110 22.27 13.45 8.70
N SER A 111 23.37 13.79 8.03
CA SER A 111 24.64 14.16 8.67
C SER A 111 24.95 15.63 8.42
N GLY A 112 25.25 16.36 9.47
CA GLY A 112 25.63 17.77 9.47
C GLY A 112 26.05 18.18 10.88
N ASP A 113 26.70 19.30 11.04
CA ASP A 113 27.16 19.84 12.34
C ASP A 113 27.85 18.78 13.23
N ASN A 114 28.71 17.96 12.61
CA ASN A 114 29.41 16.84 13.26
C ASN A 114 28.48 15.82 13.96
N LYS A 115 27.19 15.77 13.59
CA LYS A 115 26.18 14.85 14.11
C LYS A 115 25.55 14.05 12.96
N THR A 116 25.04 12.87 13.28
CA THR A 116 24.20 12.10 12.37
C THR A 116 22.89 11.80 13.07
N LEU A 117 21.79 12.28 12.48
CA LEU A 117 20.44 12.10 12.95
C LEU A 117 19.72 11.07 12.06
N LYS A 118 18.75 10.36 12.63
CA LYS A 118 18.07 9.28 11.93
C LYS A 118 16.56 9.45 12.01
N SER A 119 15.91 9.36 10.87
CA SER A 119 14.44 9.21 10.78
C SER A 119 14.11 7.83 10.24
N ARG A 120 13.19 7.14 10.89
CA ARG A 120 12.75 5.80 10.46
C ARG A 120 11.53 5.92 9.55
N VAL A 121 11.60 5.32 8.39
CA VAL A 121 10.44 5.07 7.51
C VAL A 121 9.98 3.64 7.76
N LEU A 122 8.70 3.46 8.08
CA LEU A 122 8.09 2.15 8.30
C LEU A 122 6.85 2.05 7.41
N GLN A 123 6.89 1.18 6.41
CA GLN A 123 5.77 0.93 5.54
C GLN A 123 5.04 -0.36 5.92
N GLU A 124 3.72 -0.25 5.99
CA GLU A 124 2.82 -1.34 6.31
C GLU A 124 2.74 -2.36 5.16
N THR A 125 2.30 -3.57 5.50
CA THR A 125 1.93 -4.59 4.50
C THR A 125 0.63 -4.24 3.83
N MET A 126 0.42 -4.76 2.62
CA MET A 126 -0.90 -4.78 2.02
C MET A 126 -1.85 -5.63 2.87
N VAL A 127 -3.12 -5.26 2.86
CA VAL A 127 -4.19 -6.02 3.50
C VAL A 127 -5.09 -6.54 2.40
N LEU A 128 -5.39 -7.84 2.45
CA LEU A 128 -6.35 -8.44 1.52
C LEU A 128 -7.76 -7.90 1.80
N GLY A 129 -8.51 -7.65 0.75
CA GLY A 129 -9.93 -7.36 0.83
C GLY A 129 -10.73 -8.56 1.35
N GLU A 130 -12.00 -8.34 1.70
CA GLU A 130 -12.90 -9.37 2.25
C GLU A 130 -13.10 -10.54 1.27
N ASP A 131 -13.08 -10.24 -0.03
CA ASP A 131 -13.28 -11.21 -1.10
C ASP A 131 -11.98 -11.60 -1.83
N GLU A 132 -10.86 -11.48 -1.16
CA GLU A 132 -9.53 -11.71 -1.71
C GLU A 132 -8.78 -12.81 -0.98
N ILE A 133 -7.99 -13.59 -1.72
CA ILE A 133 -7.10 -14.61 -1.18
C ILE A 133 -5.74 -14.55 -1.88
N LEU A 134 -4.67 -14.72 -1.10
CA LEU A 134 -3.32 -14.80 -1.63
C LEU A 134 -2.93 -16.25 -1.93
N ILE A 135 -2.69 -16.56 -3.20
CA ILE A 135 -2.23 -17.87 -3.64
C ILE A 135 -0.94 -17.70 -4.43
N ASN A 136 0.16 -18.31 -3.97
CA ASN A 136 1.47 -18.24 -4.62
C ASN A 136 1.96 -16.81 -4.93
N GLY A 137 1.65 -15.85 -4.05
CA GLY A 137 2.08 -14.46 -4.20
C GLY A 137 1.21 -13.61 -5.13
N MET A 138 0.13 -14.15 -5.67
CA MET A 138 -0.89 -13.42 -6.44
C MET A 138 -2.20 -13.33 -5.65
N VAL A 139 -2.86 -12.20 -5.77
CA VAL A 139 -4.19 -11.99 -5.20
C VAL A 139 -5.24 -12.55 -6.16
N TRP A 140 -6.13 -13.34 -5.63
CA TRP A 140 -7.25 -13.93 -6.35
C TRP A 140 -8.56 -13.48 -5.70
N SER A 141 -9.58 -13.26 -6.51
CA SER A 141 -10.94 -13.12 -5.99
C SER A 141 -11.45 -14.47 -5.48
N THR A 142 -12.15 -14.45 -4.36
CA THR A 142 -12.91 -15.62 -3.85
C THR A 142 -14.24 -15.82 -4.58
N LYS A 143 -14.62 -14.87 -5.45
CA LYS A 143 -15.87 -14.87 -6.20
C LYS A 143 -15.61 -15.05 -7.70
N ASN A 144 -16.52 -15.75 -8.35
CA ASN A 144 -16.52 -15.92 -9.80
C ASN A 144 -16.96 -14.64 -10.52
N VAL A 145 -16.57 -14.49 -11.77
CA VAL A 145 -17.03 -13.39 -12.62
C VAL A 145 -18.50 -13.63 -12.98
N GLY A 146 -19.33 -12.66 -12.67
CA GLY A 146 -20.75 -12.61 -13.06
C GLY A 146 -20.92 -12.01 -14.46
N SER A 147 -21.74 -10.96 -14.59
CA SER A 147 -21.76 -10.17 -15.82
C SER A 147 -20.44 -9.46 -16.04
N PRO A 148 -20.05 -9.14 -17.30
CA PRO A 148 -18.80 -8.46 -17.58
C PRO A 148 -18.58 -7.22 -16.71
N GLY A 149 -17.44 -7.16 -16.05
CA GLY A 149 -17.07 -6.08 -15.12
C GLY A 149 -17.62 -6.24 -13.70
N THR A 150 -18.21 -7.40 -13.34
CA THR A 150 -18.74 -7.64 -12.00
C THR A 150 -18.39 -9.03 -11.48
N PHE A 151 -18.25 -9.15 -10.16
CA PHE A 151 -18.29 -10.45 -9.49
C PHE A 151 -19.72 -10.83 -9.10
N VAL A 152 -19.94 -12.11 -8.88
CA VAL A 152 -21.17 -12.62 -8.25
C VAL A 152 -21.26 -12.16 -6.78
N SER A 153 -22.44 -12.27 -6.19
CA SER A 153 -22.66 -11.78 -4.83
C SER A 153 -22.07 -12.70 -3.76
N SER A 154 -21.99 -14.01 -4.04
CA SER A 154 -21.49 -15.03 -3.13
C SER A 154 -20.44 -15.91 -3.80
N PRO A 155 -19.41 -16.40 -3.06
CA PRO A 155 -18.46 -17.39 -3.57
C PRO A 155 -19.10 -18.69 -4.08
N ASP A 156 -20.29 -19.03 -3.60
CA ASP A 156 -21.03 -20.24 -4.01
C ASP A 156 -21.74 -20.09 -5.36
N GLU A 157 -21.82 -18.88 -5.90
CA GLU A 157 -22.42 -18.64 -7.20
C GLU A 157 -21.42 -18.95 -8.32
N ILE A 158 -21.86 -19.70 -9.33
CA ILE A 158 -20.98 -20.16 -10.43
C ILE A 158 -20.56 -18.98 -11.32
N GLY A 159 -21.37 -17.91 -11.41
CA GLY A 159 -21.14 -16.80 -12.32
C GLY A 159 -21.49 -17.12 -13.76
N GLN A 160 -20.76 -16.53 -14.70
CA GLN A 160 -20.95 -16.75 -16.13
C GLN A 160 -19.76 -17.50 -16.75
N LEU A 161 -20.00 -18.18 -17.85
CA LEU A 161 -18.96 -18.82 -18.64
C LEU A 161 -18.49 -17.88 -19.74
N TYR A 162 -17.19 -17.86 -19.98
CA TYR A 162 -16.57 -17.02 -20.99
C TYR A 162 -15.72 -17.86 -21.94
N GLN A 163 -15.85 -17.60 -23.23
CA GLN A 163 -14.91 -18.16 -24.21
C GLN A 163 -13.59 -17.37 -24.16
N PHE A 164 -12.51 -18.05 -24.47
CA PHE A 164 -11.18 -17.44 -24.48
C PHE A 164 -11.16 -16.15 -25.31
N ASN A 165 -10.62 -15.09 -24.72
CA ASN A 165 -10.49 -13.77 -25.33
C ASN A 165 -11.82 -13.15 -25.81
N ARG A 166 -12.92 -13.34 -25.07
CA ARG A 166 -14.24 -12.81 -25.37
C ARG A 166 -14.94 -12.28 -24.12
N LYS A 167 -15.41 -11.05 -24.18
CA LYS A 167 -16.09 -10.36 -23.07
C LYS A 167 -17.59 -10.69 -22.96
N VAL A 168 -18.11 -11.59 -23.80
CA VAL A 168 -19.52 -12.00 -23.75
C VAL A 168 -19.65 -13.17 -22.77
N GLY A 169 -20.41 -12.94 -21.71
CA GLY A 169 -20.73 -13.96 -20.73
C GLY A 169 -21.98 -14.76 -21.10
N TYR A 170 -21.95 -16.02 -20.77
CA TYR A 170 -23.07 -16.94 -20.98
C TYR A 170 -23.52 -17.47 -19.62
N PRO A 171 -24.83 -17.45 -19.34
CA PRO A 171 -25.32 -18.03 -18.09
C PRO A 171 -25.01 -19.53 -18.06
N THR A 172 -24.64 -20.02 -16.90
CA THR A 172 -24.44 -21.44 -16.65
C THR A 172 -25.79 -22.19 -16.84
N GLY A 173 -25.75 -23.23 -17.64
CA GLY A 173 -26.88 -24.16 -17.77
C GLY A 173 -27.10 -24.99 -16.49
N PRO A 174 -28.11 -25.85 -16.48
CA PRO A 174 -28.27 -26.85 -15.44
C PRO A 174 -27.00 -27.66 -15.24
N GLN A 175 -26.73 -28.13 -14.03
CA GLN A 175 -25.50 -28.81 -13.65
C GLN A 175 -25.13 -30.00 -14.53
N ASP A 176 -26.10 -30.59 -15.25
CA ASP A 176 -25.93 -31.74 -16.14
C ASP A 176 -25.68 -31.35 -17.62
N ASP A 177 -25.82 -30.06 -17.96
CA ASP A 177 -25.51 -29.52 -19.29
C ASP A 177 -24.69 -28.20 -19.12
N PRO A 178 -23.39 -28.29 -19.00
CA PRO A 178 -22.56 -27.14 -18.77
C PRO A 178 -22.45 -26.18 -19.98
N ALA A 179 -22.85 -26.60 -21.17
CA ALA A 179 -22.81 -25.75 -22.34
C ALA A 179 -24.06 -24.85 -22.38
N PRO A 180 -23.93 -23.52 -22.35
CA PRO A 180 -25.05 -22.60 -22.49
C PRO A 180 -25.71 -22.79 -23.85
N ALA A 181 -27.06 -22.68 -23.87
CA ALA A 181 -27.87 -22.88 -25.08
C ALA A 181 -27.44 -22.02 -26.29
N ASN A 182 -26.77 -20.91 -26.04
CA ASN A 182 -26.29 -19.96 -27.08
C ASN A 182 -24.75 -19.94 -27.20
N TRP A 183 -24.06 -21.00 -26.79
CA TRP A 183 -22.62 -21.09 -26.92
C TRP A 183 -22.26 -21.25 -28.40
N PRO A 184 -21.57 -20.29 -29.01
CA PRO A 184 -21.17 -20.41 -30.41
C PRO A 184 -20.07 -21.45 -30.55
N ALA A 185 -20.47 -22.63 -31.08
CA ALA A 185 -19.56 -23.76 -31.25
C ALA A 185 -18.45 -23.51 -32.29
N ASP A 186 -18.65 -22.55 -33.15
CA ASP A 186 -17.75 -22.16 -34.25
C ASP A 186 -16.88 -20.94 -33.93
N TYR A 187 -16.89 -20.47 -32.68
CA TYR A 187 -16.04 -19.36 -32.29
C TYR A 187 -14.56 -19.76 -32.34
N THR A 188 -13.82 -19.09 -33.20
CA THR A 188 -12.37 -19.21 -33.31
C THR A 188 -11.69 -17.92 -32.88
N ASN A 189 -10.54 -18.02 -32.25
CA ASN A 189 -9.75 -16.89 -31.85
C ASN A 189 -8.26 -17.19 -32.12
N ASP A 190 -7.65 -16.41 -32.99
CA ASP A 190 -6.25 -16.56 -33.38
C ASP A 190 -5.27 -15.95 -32.38
N ASN A 191 -5.76 -15.26 -31.35
CA ASN A 191 -4.91 -14.69 -30.32
C ASN A 191 -4.35 -15.79 -29.39
N THR A 192 -3.07 -15.68 -29.08
CA THR A 192 -2.40 -16.57 -28.13
C THR A 192 -2.50 -16.08 -26.69
N ASN A 193 -2.83 -14.80 -26.50
CA ASN A 193 -2.97 -14.15 -25.21
C ASN A 193 -4.36 -13.54 -25.09
N TRP A 194 -4.84 -13.46 -23.84
CA TRP A 194 -6.05 -12.71 -23.54
C TRP A 194 -5.79 -11.21 -23.72
N LEU A 195 -6.61 -10.53 -24.49
CA LEU A 195 -6.53 -9.08 -24.68
C LEU A 195 -7.28 -8.38 -23.52
N THR A 196 -6.69 -7.33 -22.97
CA THR A 196 -7.27 -6.58 -21.83
C THR A 196 -8.67 -6.03 -22.13
N GLU A 197 -8.94 -5.61 -23.38
CA GLU A 197 -10.25 -5.13 -23.81
C GLU A 197 -11.33 -6.22 -23.77
N ASN A 198 -10.93 -7.48 -23.84
CA ASN A 198 -11.81 -8.65 -23.79
C ASN A 198 -11.88 -9.30 -22.42
N ASP A 199 -11.19 -8.75 -21.44
CA ASP A 199 -11.22 -9.25 -20.07
C ASP A 199 -12.59 -9.00 -19.44
N PRO A 200 -13.31 -10.05 -19.01
CA PRO A 200 -14.59 -9.89 -18.36
C PRO A 200 -14.49 -9.55 -16.87
N SER A 201 -13.30 -9.58 -16.29
CA SER A 201 -13.09 -9.28 -14.87
C SER A 201 -13.46 -7.82 -14.55
N PRO A 202 -13.80 -7.50 -13.31
CA PRO A 202 -13.90 -6.12 -12.86
C PRO A 202 -12.58 -5.37 -13.04
N GLU A 203 -12.66 -4.05 -13.16
CA GLU A 203 -11.47 -3.19 -13.29
C GLU A 203 -10.50 -3.40 -12.12
N GLY A 204 -9.22 -3.59 -12.45
CA GLY A 204 -8.16 -3.81 -11.46
C GLY A 204 -7.86 -5.27 -11.13
N TRP A 205 -8.53 -6.21 -11.80
CA TRP A 205 -8.34 -7.67 -11.65
C TRP A 205 -7.69 -8.30 -12.87
#